data_cc2fc1c5578cc55d08e9d32fa58306b5
#
_entry.id   cc2fc1c5578cc55d08e9d32fa58306b5
#
_cell.length_a   1.000
_cell.length_b   1.000
_cell.length_c   1.000
_cell.angle_alpha   90.00
_cell.angle_beta   90.00
_cell.angle_gamma   90.00
#
_symmetry.space_group_name_H-M   'P 1'
#
loop_
_entity.id
_entity.type
_entity.pdbx_description
1 polymer ?
#
loop_
_entity_poly.entity_id
_entity_poly.type
_entity_poly.pdbx_seq_one_letter_code
_entity_poly.pdbx_strand_id
1 'polypeptide(L)'
;EFQFHRPLVACTLIGIVLGDMKTGIIIGGTLEMIALGWMNIGAAVAPDAALASIISTILVIAGGQSVGAGIALAIPLAAAGQVLTIIVRTITVGFQHAADGAAERGDLRAISVLHCSALILQAMRIAIPAVVVAISVGTDAVHTMLNAIPEVVTSGLAIAGGMIVVVGYAMVINMMRAGY
;
A
#
# COMPACT_ATOMS: atom_id res chain seq x y z
N GLU A 1 -13.41 -3.60 11.84
CA GLU A 1 -12.60 -3.19 10.67
C GLU A 1 -12.78 -4.18 9.52
N PHE A 2 -12.99 -3.67 8.31
CA PHE A 2 -13.24 -4.51 7.13
C PHE A 2 -11.96 -4.98 6.42
N GLN A 3 -10.78 -4.60 6.91
CA GLN A 3 -9.47 -4.99 6.39
C GLN A 3 -9.26 -4.70 4.88
N PHE A 4 -9.90 -3.67 4.34
CA PHE A 4 -9.78 -3.30 2.92
C PHE A 4 -8.35 -2.96 2.48
N HIS A 5 -7.47 -2.65 3.42
CA HIS A 5 -6.06 -2.38 3.15
C HIS A 5 -5.20 -3.65 2.99
N ARG A 6 -5.75 -4.82 3.32
CA ARG A 6 -5.02 -6.09 3.16
C ARG A 6 -4.88 -6.45 1.68
N PRO A 7 -3.69 -6.92 1.26
CA PRO A 7 -3.43 -7.23 -0.15
C PRO A 7 -4.47 -8.16 -0.77
N LEU A 8 -4.84 -9.22 -0.09
CA LEU A 8 -5.83 -10.18 -0.60
C LEU A 8 -7.18 -9.51 -0.90
N VAL A 9 -7.64 -8.65 0.00
CA VAL A 9 -8.93 -7.95 -0.17
C VAL A 9 -8.81 -6.87 -1.25
N ALA A 10 -7.77 -6.02 -1.18
CA ALA A 10 -7.57 -4.92 -2.12
C ALA A 10 -7.42 -5.41 -3.57
N CYS A 11 -6.56 -6.41 -3.80
CA CYS A 11 -6.35 -6.97 -5.15
C CYS A 11 -7.61 -7.66 -5.68
N THR A 12 -8.35 -8.38 -4.82
CA THR A 12 -9.59 -9.02 -5.24
C THR A 12 -10.64 -8.00 -5.66
N LEU A 13 -10.81 -6.90 -4.89
CA LEU A 13 -11.74 -5.83 -5.24
C LEU A 13 -11.36 -5.15 -6.55
N ILE A 14 -10.08 -4.83 -6.76
CA ILE A 14 -9.59 -4.27 -8.03
C ILE A 14 -9.79 -5.28 -9.17
N GLY A 15 -9.53 -6.57 -8.94
CA GLY A 15 -9.77 -7.62 -9.92
C GLY A 15 -11.24 -7.72 -10.33
N ILE A 16 -12.19 -7.58 -9.40
CA ILE A 16 -13.64 -7.52 -9.70
C ILE A 16 -13.96 -6.31 -10.57
N VAL A 17 -13.45 -5.13 -10.20
CA VAL A 17 -13.70 -3.87 -10.95
C VAL A 17 -13.14 -3.95 -12.37
N LEU A 18 -11.96 -4.57 -12.55
CA LEU A 18 -11.30 -4.72 -13.85
C LEU A 18 -11.74 -5.96 -14.65
N GLY A 19 -12.63 -6.81 -14.10
CA GLY A 19 -13.19 -7.96 -14.79
C GLY A 19 -12.34 -9.24 -14.74
N ASP A 20 -11.26 -9.25 -13.95
CA ASP A 20 -10.41 -10.45 -13.73
C ASP A 20 -10.16 -10.70 -12.24
N MET A 21 -11.19 -11.17 -11.56
CA MET A 21 -11.11 -11.51 -10.14
C MET A 21 -10.08 -12.61 -9.84
N LYS A 22 -9.90 -13.57 -10.76
CA LYS A 22 -8.97 -14.68 -10.58
C LYS A 22 -7.53 -14.18 -10.45
N THR A 23 -7.11 -13.32 -11.36
CA THR A 23 -5.78 -12.70 -11.31
C THR A 23 -5.63 -11.82 -10.07
N GLY A 24 -6.67 -11.08 -9.68
CA GLY A 24 -6.69 -10.29 -8.45
C GLY A 24 -6.45 -11.14 -7.20
N ILE A 25 -7.10 -12.31 -7.08
CA ILE A 25 -6.90 -13.23 -5.96
C ILE A 25 -5.48 -13.81 -5.93
N ILE A 26 -4.92 -14.17 -7.09
CA ILE A 26 -3.57 -14.74 -7.19
C ILE A 26 -2.52 -13.72 -6.73
N ILE A 27 -2.60 -12.48 -7.23
CA ILE A 27 -1.71 -11.40 -6.83
C ILE A 27 -1.89 -11.08 -5.34
N GLY A 28 -3.15 -10.92 -4.91
CA GLY A 28 -3.48 -10.59 -3.54
C GLY A 28 -2.99 -11.64 -2.54
N GLY A 29 -3.19 -12.92 -2.83
CA GLY A 29 -2.69 -14.01 -1.98
C GLY A 29 -1.17 -14.02 -1.88
N THR A 30 -0.47 -13.80 -2.98
CA THR A 30 1.00 -13.74 -2.99
C THR A 30 1.51 -12.52 -2.22
N LEU A 31 0.94 -11.34 -2.45
CA LEU A 31 1.32 -10.13 -1.72
C LEU A 31 0.93 -10.18 -0.24
N GLU A 32 -0.16 -10.86 0.10
CA GLU A 32 -0.54 -11.10 1.50
C GLU A 32 0.53 -11.88 2.24
N MET A 33 1.07 -12.94 1.62
CA MET A 33 2.15 -13.73 2.18
C MET A 33 3.42 -12.90 2.38
N ILE A 34 3.77 -12.03 1.42
CA ILE A 34 4.91 -11.11 1.52
C ILE A 34 4.69 -10.09 2.63
N ALA A 35 3.46 -9.57 2.74
CA ALA A 35 3.12 -8.52 3.71
C ALA A 35 2.89 -9.03 5.15
N LEU A 36 2.97 -10.33 5.42
CA LEU A 36 2.77 -10.89 6.76
C LEU A 36 3.70 -10.28 7.83
N GLY A 37 4.92 -9.88 7.43
CA GLY A 37 5.87 -9.21 8.32
C GLY A 37 5.79 -7.68 8.32
N TRP A 38 4.92 -7.09 7.52
CA TRP A 38 4.79 -5.63 7.39
C TRP A 38 3.86 -5.08 8.46
N MET A 39 4.42 -4.71 9.59
CA MET A 39 3.68 -4.11 10.69
C MET A 39 4.39 -2.85 11.21
N ASN A 40 3.61 -1.89 11.65
CA ASN A 40 4.17 -0.70 12.31
C ASN A 40 4.63 -1.07 13.71
N ILE A 41 5.86 -0.72 14.05
CA ILE A 41 6.43 -0.97 15.37
C ILE A 41 6.90 0.38 15.93
N GLY A 42 6.16 0.92 16.86
CA GLY A 42 6.42 2.24 17.41
C GLY A 42 6.39 3.32 16.32
N ALA A 43 7.47 4.08 16.18
CA ALA A 43 7.62 5.11 15.14
C ALA A 43 8.01 4.54 13.76
N ALA A 44 8.42 3.28 13.69
CA ALA A 44 8.77 2.64 12.43
C ALA A 44 7.50 2.34 11.63
N VAL A 45 7.42 2.91 10.43
CA VAL A 45 6.30 2.73 9.51
C VAL A 45 6.63 1.59 8.55
N ALA A 46 5.74 0.61 8.44
CA ALA A 46 5.89 -0.47 7.47
C ALA A 46 5.67 0.02 6.03
N PRO A 47 6.20 -0.70 5.03
CA PRO A 47 5.86 -0.46 3.63
C PRO A 47 4.35 -0.48 3.39
N ASP A 48 3.86 0.35 2.46
CA ASP A 48 2.43 0.47 2.19
C ASP A 48 1.92 -0.66 1.30
N ALA A 49 1.46 -1.72 1.94
CA ALA A 49 0.91 -2.88 1.25
C ALA A 49 -0.34 -2.56 0.43
N ALA A 50 -1.19 -1.63 0.88
CA ALA A 50 -2.43 -1.28 0.18
C ALA A 50 -2.14 -0.60 -1.16
N LEU A 51 -1.28 0.43 -1.17
CA LEU A 51 -0.89 1.12 -2.40
C LEU A 51 -0.21 0.16 -3.39
N ALA A 52 0.73 -0.64 -2.91
CA ALA A 52 1.43 -1.63 -3.72
C ALA A 52 0.47 -2.63 -4.35
N SER A 53 -0.49 -3.15 -3.58
CA SER A 53 -1.47 -4.12 -4.03
C SER A 53 -2.37 -3.57 -5.13
N ILE A 54 -2.93 -2.38 -4.92
CA ILE A 54 -3.82 -1.73 -5.88
C ILE A 54 -3.08 -1.47 -7.20
N ILE A 55 -1.93 -0.82 -7.14
CA ILE A 55 -1.18 -0.45 -8.34
C ILE A 55 -0.67 -1.69 -9.08
N SER A 56 -0.10 -2.69 -8.38
CA SER A 56 0.35 -3.93 -9.02
C SER A 56 -0.77 -4.65 -9.75
N THR A 57 -1.95 -4.71 -9.14
CA THR A 57 -3.12 -5.37 -9.74
C THR A 57 -3.60 -4.62 -10.99
N ILE A 58 -3.63 -3.28 -10.95
CA ILE A 58 -3.97 -2.46 -12.11
C ILE A 58 -2.97 -2.70 -13.24
N LEU A 59 -1.67 -2.70 -12.95
CA LEU A 59 -0.61 -2.91 -13.96
C LEU A 59 -0.68 -4.30 -14.60
N VAL A 60 -1.02 -5.32 -13.83
CA VAL A 60 -1.14 -6.69 -14.37
C VAL A 60 -2.41 -6.81 -15.22
N ILE A 61 -3.57 -6.45 -14.69
CA ILE A 61 -4.84 -6.72 -15.38
C ILE A 61 -5.07 -5.72 -16.51
N ALA A 62 -4.98 -4.43 -16.26
CA ALA A 62 -5.22 -3.40 -17.27
C ALA A 62 -3.99 -3.12 -18.15
N GLY A 63 -2.78 -3.25 -17.58
CA GLY A 63 -1.52 -3.05 -18.32
C GLY A 63 -1.02 -4.29 -19.05
N GLY A 64 -1.68 -5.44 -18.91
CA GLY A 64 -1.29 -6.69 -19.60
C GLY A 64 0.08 -7.23 -19.16
N GLN A 65 0.56 -6.86 -17.97
CA GLN A 65 1.82 -7.33 -17.43
C GLN A 65 1.70 -8.75 -16.88
N SER A 66 2.82 -9.47 -16.81
CA SER A 66 2.82 -10.77 -16.13
C SER A 66 2.59 -10.61 -14.61
N VAL A 67 1.98 -11.61 -13.99
CA VAL A 67 1.78 -11.63 -12.54
C VAL A 67 3.11 -11.48 -11.78
N GLY A 68 4.18 -12.13 -12.28
CA GLY A 68 5.51 -12.02 -11.70
C GLY A 68 6.06 -10.59 -11.75
N ALA A 69 5.88 -9.88 -12.86
CA ALA A 69 6.28 -8.47 -12.98
C ALA A 69 5.50 -7.57 -12.03
N GLY A 70 4.19 -7.77 -11.89
CA GLY A 70 3.37 -7.03 -10.94
C GLY A 70 3.82 -7.23 -9.49
N ILE A 71 4.12 -8.46 -9.08
CA ILE A 71 4.63 -8.77 -7.75
C ILE A 71 6.01 -8.14 -7.51
N ALA A 72 6.92 -8.20 -8.50
CA ALA A 72 8.24 -7.57 -8.41
C ALA A 72 8.15 -6.06 -8.22
N LEU A 73 7.19 -5.40 -8.89
CA LEU A 73 6.95 -3.96 -8.77
C LEU A 73 6.27 -3.57 -7.44
N ALA A 74 5.58 -4.49 -6.79
CA ALA A 74 4.89 -4.20 -5.54
C ALA A 74 5.84 -3.73 -4.43
N ILE A 75 7.06 -4.26 -4.36
CA ILE A 75 8.03 -3.91 -3.30
C ILE A 75 8.48 -2.45 -3.39
N PRO A 76 9.01 -1.96 -4.54
CA PRO A 76 9.37 -0.55 -4.65
C PRO A 76 8.16 0.38 -4.52
N LEU A 77 6.98 -0.03 -4.98
CA LEU A 77 5.74 0.73 -4.80
C LEU A 77 5.33 0.82 -3.33
N ALA A 78 5.50 -0.26 -2.56
CA ALA A 78 5.24 -0.25 -1.13
C ALA A 78 6.19 0.70 -0.39
N ALA A 79 7.47 0.73 -0.76
CA ALA A 79 8.45 1.67 -0.21
C ALA A 79 8.12 3.13 -0.57
N ALA A 80 7.73 3.40 -1.81
CA ALA A 80 7.27 4.73 -2.21
C ALA A 80 6.00 5.15 -1.45
N GLY A 81 5.05 4.23 -1.26
CA GLY A 81 3.86 4.43 -0.45
C GLY A 81 4.16 4.69 1.02
N GLN A 82 5.21 4.08 1.57
CA GLN A 82 5.68 4.35 2.93
C GLN A 82 6.13 5.81 3.08
N VAL A 83 6.91 6.33 2.13
CA VAL A 83 7.32 7.75 2.15
C VAL A 83 6.09 8.66 2.11
N LEU A 84 5.15 8.38 1.22
CA LEU A 84 3.90 9.14 1.11
C LEU A 84 3.08 9.06 2.42
N THR A 85 3.06 7.92 3.07
CA THR A 85 2.41 7.73 4.38
C THR A 85 3.05 8.62 5.45
N ILE A 86 4.38 8.72 5.49
CA ILE A 86 5.10 9.57 6.44
C ILE A 86 4.74 11.03 6.21
N ILE A 87 4.73 11.49 4.96
CA ILE A 87 4.37 12.88 4.61
C ILE A 87 2.95 13.19 5.08
N VAL A 88 1.98 12.34 4.75
CA VAL A 88 0.58 12.57 5.13
C VAL A 88 0.39 12.52 6.65
N ARG A 89 1.07 11.63 7.36
CA ARG A 89 1.05 11.61 8.83
C ARG A 89 1.59 12.91 9.42
N THR A 90 2.67 13.44 8.87
CA THR A 90 3.23 14.73 9.32
C THR A 90 2.22 15.87 9.13
N ILE A 91 1.53 15.93 8.01
CA ILE A 91 0.47 16.91 7.77
C ILE A 91 -0.69 16.71 8.76
N THR A 92 -1.06 15.46 9.04
CA THR A 92 -2.16 15.13 9.96
C THR A 92 -1.90 15.59 11.40
N VAL A 93 -0.63 15.69 11.83
CA VAL A 93 -0.27 16.28 13.13
C VAL A 93 -0.77 17.72 13.26
N GLY A 94 -0.70 18.50 12.16
CA GLY A 94 -1.27 19.86 12.14
C GLY A 94 -2.79 19.87 12.40
N PHE A 95 -3.53 18.90 11.86
CA PHE A 95 -4.97 18.76 12.16
C PHE A 95 -5.23 18.36 13.61
N GLN A 96 -4.36 17.56 14.23
CA GLN A 96 -4.47 17.21 15.65
C GLN A 96 -4.33 18.44 16.53
N HIS A 97 -3.30 19.26 16.32
CA HIS A 97 -3.12 20.52 17.07
C HIS A 97 -4.28 21.50 16.87
N ALA A 98 -4.80 21.60 15.63
CA ALA A 98 -5.97 22.42 15.37
C ALA A 98 -7.23 21.89 16.09
N ALA A 99 -7.38 20.56 16.20
CA ALA A 99 -8.48 19.94 16.93
C ALA A 99 -8.36 20.15 18.45
N ASP A 100 -7.14 20.11 19.01
CA ASP A 100 -6.90 20.44 20.42
C ASP A 100 -7.36 21.87 20.73
N GLY A 101 -6.96 22.85 19.90
CA GLY A 101 -7.42 24.23 20.05
C GLY A 101 -8.94 24.41 19.83
N ALA A 102 -9.59 23.58 19.01
CA ALA A 102 -11.05 23.58 18.87
C ALA A 102 -11.73 22.97 20.10
N ALA A 103 -11.12 21.95 20.70
CA ALA A 103 -11.61 21.33 21.94
C ALA A 103 -11.58 22.30 23.13
N GLU A 104 -10.51 23.08 23.27
CA GLU A 104 -10.40 24.13 24.30
C GLU A 104 -11.52 25.17 24.18
N ARG A 105 -11.98 25.47 22.97
CA ARG A 105 -13.10 26.40 22.72
C ARG A 105 -14.48 25.75 22.81
N GLY A 106 -14.55 24.42 22.96
CA GLY A 106 -15.80 23.65 22.93
C GLY A 106 -16.45 23.55 21.56
N ASP A 107 -15.69 23.76 20.47
CA ASP A 107 -16.21 23.75 19.09
C ASP A 107 -16.24 22.33 18.51
N LEU A 108 -17.31 21.59 18.78
CA LEU A 108 -17.53 20.23 18.29
C LEU A 108 -17.62 20.17 16.76
N ARG A 109 -18.09 21.24 16.11
CA ARG A 109 -18.20 21.28 14.66
C ARG A 109 -16.84 21.36 14.01
N ALA A 110 -15.94 22.19 14.53
CA ALA A 110 -14.57 22.29 14.03
C ALA A 110 -13.82 20.95 14.21
N ILE A 111 -13.98 20.27 15.34
CA ILE A 111 -13.40 18.95 15.58
C ILE A 111 -13.86 17.94 14.51
N SER A 112 -15.17 17.88 14.24
CA SER A 112 -15.74 16.97 13.23
C SER A 112 -15.22 17.27 11.83
N VAL A 113 -15.13 18.54 11.44
CA VAL A 113 -14.59 18.96 10.14
C VAL A 113 -13.12 18.57 9.99
N LEU A 114 -12.30 18.82 11.01
CA LEU A 114 -10.89 18.46 11.01
C LEU A 114 -10.68 16.95 10.93
N HIS A 115 -11.49 16.17 11.64
CA HIS A 115 -11.47 14.71 11.57
C HIS A 115 -11.81 14.20 10.15
N CYS A 116 -12.89 14.68 9.56
CA CYS A 116 -13.27 14.32 8.20
C CYS A 116 -12.20 14.72 7.18
N SER A 117 -11.59 15.90 7.34
CA SER A 117 -10.52 16.38 6.47
C SER A 117 -9.29 15.48 6.54
N ALA A 118 -8.93 15.01 7.74
CA ALA A 118 -7.83 14.07 7.92
C ALA A 118 -8.13 12.71 7.26
N LEU A 119 -9.37 12.21 7.34
CA LEU A 119 -9.78 10.98 6.66
C LEU A 119 -9.72 11.13 5.15
N ILE A 120 -10.18 12.25 4.59
CA ILE A 120 -10.10 12.55 3.15
C ILE A 120 -8.63 12.58 2.71
N LEU A 121 -7.76 13.25 3.45
CA LEU A 121 -6.33 13.31 3.14
C LEU A 121 -5.70 11.90 3.10
N GLN A 122 -6.06 11.03 4.05
CA GLN A 122 -5.60 9.64 4.06
C GLN A 122 -6.14 8.83 2.88
N ALA A 123 -7.39 9.04 2.48
CA ALA A 123 -7.97 8.39 1.30
C ALA A 123 -7.28 8.85 0.00
N MET A 124 -7.03 10.16 -0.15
CA MET A 124 -6.37 10.74 -1.32
C MET A 124 -4.93 10.24 -1.50
N ARG A 125 -4.25 9.90 -0.43
CA ARG A 125 -2.90 9.32 -0.44
C ARG A 125 -2.80 8.05 -1.32
N ILE A 126 -3.84 7.23 -1.32
CA ILE A 126 -3.91 6.01 -2.13
C ILE A 126 -4.66 6.29 -3.45
N ALA A 127 -5.75 7.04 -3.39
CA ALA A 127 -6.61 7.27 -4.54
C ALA A 127 -5.89 8.03 -5.67
N ILE A 128 -5.11 9.07 -5.35
CA ILE A 128 -4.42 9.86 -6.38
C ILE A 128 -3.40 9.00 -7.16
N PRO A 129 -2.42 8.32 -6.53
CA PRO A 129 -1.50 7.46 -7.28
C PRO A 129 -2.20 6.35 -8.05
N ALA A 130 -3.23 5.73 -7.46
CA ALA A 130 -3.98 4.66 -8.13
C ALA A 130 -4.70 5.15 -9.38
N VAL A 131 -5.35 6.32 -9.33
CA VAL A 131 -6.03 6.94 -10.49
C VAL A 131 -5.01 7.37 -11.54
N VAL A 132 -3.90 7.98 -11.14
CA VAL A 132 -2.84 8.38 -12.09
C VAL A 132 -2.32 7.16 -12.84
N VAL A 133 -2.02 6.06 -12.13
CA VAL A 133 -1.57 4.83 -12.78
C VAL A 133 -2.67 4.24 -13.65
N ALA A 134 -3.92 4.17 -13.19
CA ALA A 134 -5.03 3.61 -13.96
C ALA A 134 -5.27 4.36 -15.28
N ILE A 135 -5.14 5.69 -15.28
CA ILE A 135 -5.27 6.51 -16.50
C ILE A 135 -4.03 6.33 -17.41
N SER A 136 -2.86 6.16 -16.83
CA SER A 136 -1.60 5.99 -17.57
C SER A 136 -1.40 4.59 -18.13
N VAL A 137 -2.15 3.60 -17.62
CA VAL A 137 -2.09 2.21 -18.11
C VAL A 137 -2.51 2.15 -19.57
N GLY A 138 -1.65 1.54 -20.40
CA GLY A 138 -1.83 1.50 -21.85
C GLY A 138 -1.16 2.66 -22.60
N THR A 139 -0.54 3.59 -21.91
CA THR A 139 0.33 4.60 -22.53
C THR A 139 1.77 4.08 -22.65
N ASP A 140 2.48 4.54 -23.69
CA ASP A 140 3.91 4.22 -23.88
C ASP A 140 4.77 4.60 -22.67
N ALA A 141 4.31 5.55 -21.86
CA ALA A 141 4.99 5.99 -20.65
C ALA A 141 5.11 4.88 -19.60
N VAL A 142 4.04 4.10 -19.36
CA VAL A 142 4.09 2.97 -18.42
C VAL A 142 4.98 1.86 -18.94
N HIS A 143 4.86 1.52 -20.22
CA HIS A 143 5.75 0.54 -20.85
C HIS A 143 7.21 0.97 -20.80
N THR A 144 7.49 2.25 -21.03
CA THR A 144 8.85 2.80 -20.94
C THR A 144 9.38 2.75 -19.51
N MET A 145 8.57 3.11 -18.51
CA MET A 145 8.98 3.02 -17.09
C MET A 145 9.26 1.57 -16.67
N LEU A 146 8.41 0.62 -17.08
CA LEU A 146 8.60 -0.80 -16.77
C LEU A 146 9.86 -1.37 -17.44
N ASN A 147 10.10 -1.01 -18.69
CA ASN A 147 11.28 -1.44 -19.45
C ASN A 147 12.57 -0.73 -18.99
N ALA A 148 12.48 0.41 -18.33
CA ALA A 148 13.63 1.11 -17.76
C ALA A 148 14.17 0.45 -16.47
N ILE A 149 13.39 -0.45 -15.84
CA ILE A 149 13.84 -1.20 -14.67
C ILE A 149 14.66 -2.41 -15.16
N PRO A 150 15.98 -2.47 -14.86
CA PRO A 150 16.82 -3.59 -15.27
C PRO A 150 16.26 -4.91 -14.72
N GLU A 151 16.34 -5.96 -15.52
CA GLU A 151 15.86 -7.31 -15.15
C GLU A 151 16.53 -7.85 -13.88
N VAL A 152 17.78 -7.47 -13.64
CA VAL A 152 18.50 -7.79 -12.41
C VAL A 152 17.83 -7.17 -11.18
N VAL A 153 17.29 -5.96 -11.30
CA VAL A 153 16.58 -5.27 -10.21
C VAL A 153 15.23 -5.94 -9.95
N THR A 154 14.45 -6.23 -10.97
CA THR A 154 13.15 -6.90 -10.81
C THR A 154 13.32 -8.32 -10.26
N SER A 155 14.31 -9.08 -10.73
CA SER A 155 14.64 -10.41 -10.22
C SER A 155 15.16 -10.35 -8.79
N GLY A 156 16.05 -9.40 -8.47
CA GLY A 156 16.56 -9.19 -7.12
C GLY A 156 15.46 -8.80 -6.14
N LEU A 157 14.53 -7.93 -6.54
CA LEU A 157 13.37 -7.52 -5.72
C LEU A 157 12.38 -8.68 -5.53
N ALA A 158 12.17 -9.52 -6.54
CA ALA A 158 11.33 -10.71 -6.42
C ALA A 158 11.92 -11.71 -5.40
N ILE A 159 13.24 -11.94 -5.44
CA ILE A 159 13.95 -12.77 -4.46
C ILE A 159 13.87 -12.14 -3.06
N ALA A 160 14.15 -10.86 -2.94
CA ALA A 160 14.05 -10.13 -1.67
C ALA A 160 12.64 -10.19 -1.10
N GLY A 161 11.60 -10.04 -1.95
CA GLY A 161 10.20 -10.17 -1.57
C GLY A 161 9.87 -11.55 -1.01
N GLY A 162 10.38 -12.61 -1.61
CA GLY A 162 10.25 -13.97 -1.10
C GLY A 162 10.92 -14.16 0.27
N MET A 163 12.05 -13.49 0.53
CA MET A 163 12.76 -13.54 1.81
C MET A 163 12.07 -12.76 2.93
N ILE A 164 11.32 -11.69 2.61
CA ILE A 164 10.58 -10.89 3.60
C ILE A 164 9.54 -11.74 4.35
N VAL A 165 8.96 -12.75 3.72
CA VAL A 165 8.08 -13.70 4.38
C VAL A 165 8.77 -14.38 5.56
N VAL A 166 10.04 -14.77 5.40
CA VAL A 166 10.84 -15.38 6.47
C VAL A 166 11.05 -14.40 7.63
N VAL A 167 11.27 -13.12 7.32
CA VAL A 167 11.40 -12.05 8.33
C VAL A 167 10.09 -11.90 9.11
N GLY A 168 8.94 -11.97 8.43
CA GLY A 168 7.63 -11.95 9.08
C GLY A 168 7.44 -13.09 10.08
N TYR A 169 7.78 -14.31 9.70
CA TYR A 169 7.75 -15.46 10.62
C TYR A 169 8.72 -15.29 11.79
N ALA A 170 9.93 -14.79 11.54
CA ALA A 170 10.92 -14.55 12.59
C ALA A 170 10.43 -13.49 13.60
N MET A 171 9.71 -12.44 13.14
CA MET A 171 9.10 -11.45 14.02
C MET A 171 8.00 -12.07 14.90
N VAL A 172 7.10 -12.86 14.31
CA VAL A 172 6.03 -13.55 15.06
C VAL A 172 6.63 -14.45 16.14
N ILE A 173 7.66 -15.25 15.80
CA ILE A 173 8.36 -16.13 16.75
C ILE A 173 9.01 -15.31 17.88
N ASN A 174 9.65 -14.19 17.58
CA ASN A 174 10.23 -13.32 18.60
C ASN A 174 9.17 -12.72 19.53
N MET A 175 8.02 -12.30 19.01
CA MET A 175 6.92 -11.78 19.81
C MET A 175 6.33 -12.86 20.74
N MET A 176 6.21 -14.11 20.26
CA MET A 176 5.76 -15.22 21.08
C MET A 176 6.76 -15.59 22.19
N ARG A 177 8.06 -15.44 21.93
CA ARG A 177 9.12 -15.73 22.91
C ARG A 177 9.26 -14.68 24.02
N ALA A 178 8.84 -13.43 23.76
CA ALA A 178 8.82 -12.35 24.76
C ALA A 178 7.64 -12.44 25.74
N GLY A 179 6.72 -13.35 25.53
CA GLY A 179 5.53 -13.55 26.37
C GLY A 179 5.64 -14.68 27.42
N TYR A 180 6.85 -15.26 27.60
CA TYR A 180 7.15 -16.26 28.63
C TYR A 180 8.21 -15.77 29.61
#